data_93a37ea8718c5daf549000b7e0811fd3
#
_entry.id   93a37ea8718c5daf549000b7e0811fd3
#
_cell.length_a   1.000
_cell.length_b   1.000
_cell.length_c   1.000
_cell.angle_alpha   90.00
_cell.angle_beta   90.00
_cell.angle_gamma   90.00
#
_symmetry.space_group_name_H-M   'P 1'
#
loop_
_entity.id
_entity.type
_entity.pdbx_description
1 polymer ?
#
loop_
_entity_poly.entity_id
_entity_poly.type
_entity_poly.pdbx_seq_one_letter_code
_entity_poly.pdbx_strand_id
1 'polypeptide(L)'
;MKSSLDVNYARINGINIRYIDQNQNREPVLFIHGLGGSIESWNYNIGPMSSRNLRIVALDLPGFGLSDSPKINYSINFYSEYVVKFLQTIGIDRNISIIGSSLGGQIGAEMVIKNNVPVTKLVLISPAGVPPRSFKGTPTLRRYLSILQAKSFEELKNILTSLADGPVKDSYAKIIFERLLRPGAKEAFVSALKESSRALRFTKNIRKSSAKIFVLWGREDKMIPLKFIRPFVRQSNCRILIIEH
;
A
#
# COMPACT_ATOMS: atom_id res chain seq x y z
N MET A 1 10.36 -23.52 7.84
CA MET A 1 9.32 -23.28 8.87
C MET A 1 8.63 -21.97 8.54
N LYS A 2 7.33 -21.97 8.25
CA LYS A 2 6.53 -20.72 8.19
C LYS A 2 6.29 -20.32 9.64
N SER A 3 7.05 -19.36 10.19
CA SER A 3 6.63 -18.70 11.41
C SER A 3 5.29 -18.03 11.12
N SER A 4 4.23 -18.43 11.80
CA SER A 4 3.00 -17.66 11.80
C SER A 4 3.37 -16.26 12.26
N LEU A 5 3.06 -15.25 11.44
CA LEU A 5 3.25 -13.86 11.86
C LEU A 5 2.37 -13.62 13.09
N ASP A 6 2.95 -13.13 14.18
CA ASP A 6 2.18 -12.74 15.34
C ASP A 6 1.32 -11.53 14.99
N VAL A 7 0.03 -11.78 14.87
CA VAL A 7 -0.97 -10.80 14.45
C VAL A 7 -1.57 -10.14 15.68
N ASN A 8 -1.65 -8.82 15.64
CA ASN A 8 -2.26 -7.98 16.66
C ASN A 8 -3.47 -7.23 16.10
N TYR A 9 -4.30 -6.70 16.99
CA TYR A 9 -5.41 -5.81 16.66
C TYR A 9 -5.36 -4.57 17.54
N ALA A 10 -5.63 -3.41 16.94
CA ALA A 10 -5.79 -2.14 17.64
C ALA A 10 -7.12 -1.51 17.25
N ARG A 11 -7.82 -0.88 18.21
CA ARG A 11 -9.05 -0.13 17.93
C ARG A 11 -8.75 1.36 17.93
N ILE A 12 -8.88 2.00 16.76
CA ILE A 12 -8.54 3.40 16.55
C ILE A 12 -9.76 4.12 15.98
N ASN A 13 -10.29 5.11 16.69
CA ASN A 13 -11.51 5.83 16.30
C ASN A 13 -12.69 4.88 15.96
N GLY A 14 -12.84 3.79 16.74
CA GLY A 14 -13.91 2.81 16.55
C GLY A 14 -13.67 1.76 15.47
N ILE A 15 -12.57 1.83 14.71
CA ILE A 15 -12.21 0.90 13.63
C ILE A 15 -11.16 -0.09 14.15
N ASN A 16 -11.40 -1.40 14.03
CA ASN A 16 -10.43 -2.43 14.37
C ASN A 16 -9.45 -2.61 13.21
N ILE A 17 -8.16 -2.50 13.53
CA ILE A 17 -7.06 -2.64 12.57
C ILE A 17 -6.24 -3.87 12.92
N ARG A 18 -6.06 -4.75 11.95
CA ARG A 18 -5.13 -5.85 12.03
C ARG A 18 -3.72 -5.39 11.65
N TYR A 19 -2.72 -5.78 12.44
CA TYR A 19 -1.34 -5.43 12.18
C TYR A 19 -0.36 -6.47 12.72
N ILE A 20 0.88 -6.38 12.30
CA ILE A 20 2.04 -7.04 12.91
C ILE A 20 3.01 -5.99 13.42
N ASP A 21 3.71 -6.30 14.50
CA ASP A 21 4.72 -5.45 15.11
C ASP A 21 5.82 -6.32 15.73
N GLN A 22 6.94 -6.43 15.06
CA GLN A 22 8.06 -7.31 15.44
C GLN A 22 9.29 -6.48 15.81
N ASN A 23 10.06 -6.94 16.82
CA ASN A 23 11.31 -6.31 17.27
C ASN A 23 11.12 -4.87 17.76
N GLN A 24 10.18 -4.62 18.67
CA GLN A 24 9.72 -3.29 19.10
C GLN A 24 10.82 -2.29 19.52
N ASN A 25 11.97 -2.76 20.02
CA ASN A 25 13.07 -1.90 20.48
C ASN A 25 14.03 -1.45 19.38
N ARG A 26 13.71 -1.64 18.08
CA ARG A 26 14.55 -1.35 16.93
C ARG A 26 14.04 -0.17 16.12
N GLU A 27 14.80 0.21 15.06
CA GLU A 27 14.36 1.25 14.12
C GLU A 27 13.10 0.80 13.37
N PRO A 28 12.01 1.60 13.40
CA PRO A 28 10.75 1.19 12.79
C PRO A 28 10.76 1.32 11.27
N VAL A 29 10.25 0.28 10.63
CA VAL A 29 9.93 0.24 9.19
C VAL A 29 8.46 -0.13 9.05
N LEU A 30 7.68 0.77 8.48
CA LEU A 30 6.26 0.59 8.23
C LEU A 30 6.04 0.14 6.78
N PHE A 31 5.31 -0.96 6.60
CA PHE A 31 4.84 -1.43 5.32
C PHE A 31 3.38 -1.07 5.10
N ILE A 32 3.09 -0.39 3.99
CA ILE A 32 1.73 0.00 3.60
C ILE A 32 1.40 -0.63 2.25
N HIS A 33 0.42 -1.54 2.26
CA HIS A 33 0.00 -2.28 1.07
C HIS A 33 -0.76 -1.41 0.05
N GLY A 34 -0.92 -1.92 -1.16
CA GLY A 34 -1.70 -1.31 -2.23
C GLY A 34 -3.19 -1.58 -2.12
N LEU A 35 -3.95 -1.04 -3.07
CA LEU A 35 -5.40 -1.22 -3.18
C LEU A 35 -5.76 -2.71 -3.27
N GLY A 36 -6.66 -3.17 -2.41
CA GLY A 36 -7.06 -4.58 -2.31
C GLY A 36 -6.03 -5.50 -1.65
N GLY A 37 -4.88 -4.97 -1.22
CA GLY A 37 -3.83 -5.71 -0.53
C GLY A 37 -4.08 -5.90 0.96
N SER A 38 -3.02 -6.34 1.64
CA SER A 38 -3.01 -6.63 3.08
C SER A 38 -1.58 -6.91 3.55
N ILE A 39 -1.41 -7.25 4.83
CA ILE A 39 -0.14 -7.68 5.41
C ILE A 39 0.52 -8.78 4.57
N GLU A 40 -0.27 -9.73 4.06
CA GLU A 40 0.25 -10.86 3.27
C GLU A 40 0.94 -10.46 1.97
N SER A 41 0.71 -9.25 1.48
CA SER A 41 1.47 -8.68 0.35
C SER A 41 2.98 -8.60 0.64
N TRP A 42 3.36 -8.63 1.92
CA TRP A 42 4.73 -8.46 2.40
C TRP A 42 5.38 -9.74 2.95
N ASN A 43 4.72 -10.90 2.81
CA ASN A 43 5.18 -12.18 3.38
C ASN A 43 6.63 -12.56 3.01
N TYR A 44 7.09 -12.17 1.81
CA TYR A 44 8.46 -12.44 1.37
C TYR A 44 9.47 -11.39 1.84
N ASN A 45 9.01 -10.25 2.34
CA ASN A 45 9.86 -9.14 2.76
C ASN A 45 10.06 -9.09 4.27
N ILE A 46 9.02 -9.43 5.04
CA ILE A 46 8.99 -9.29 6.50
C ILE A 46 10.10 -10.11 7.16
N GLY A 47 10.18 -11.42 6.88
CA GLY A 47 11.19 -12.29 7.49
C GLY A 47 12.63 -11.83 7.24
N PRO A 48 13.06 -11.65 5.97
CA PRO A 48 14.42 -11.19 5.67
C PRO A 48 14.74 -9.80 6.24
N MET A 49 13.78 -8.91 6.40
CA MET A 49 14.01 -7.59 6.99
C MET A 49 14.01 -7.62 8.52
N SER A 50 13.18 -8.46 9.13
CA SER A 50 13.16 -8.65 10.58
C SER A 50 14.52 -9.19 11.10
N SER A 51 15.20 -10.05 10.35
CA SER A 51 16.54 -10.53 10.67
C SER A 51 17.64 -9.46 10.61
N ARG A 52 17.33 -8.27 10.03
CA ARG A 52 18.29 -7.15 9.91
C ARG A 52 18.19 -6.14 11.06
N ASN A 53 17.72 -6.56 12.21
CA ASN A 53 17.66 -5.72 13.40
C ASN A 53 16.75 -4.47 13.24
N LEU A 54 15.63 -4.62 12.53
CA LEU A 54 14.63 -3.59 12.31
C LEU A 54 13.33 -3.94 13.05
N ARG A 55 12.60 -2.93 13.54
CA ARG A 55 11.21 -3.10 13.99
C ARG A 55 10.32 -3.11 12.76
N ILE A 56 9.70 -4.23 12.49
CA ILE A 56 8.85 -4.41 11.32
C ILE A 56 7.39 -4.23 11.71
N VAL A 57 6.76 -3.24 11.11
CA VAL A 57 5.34 -2.97 11.27
C VAL A 57 4.65 -3.08 9.91
N ALA A 58 3.56 -3.82 9.83
CA ALA A 58 2.69 -3.83 8.67
C ALA A 58 1.24 -3.86 9.13
N LEU A 59 0.35 -3.17 8.43
CA LEU A 59 -1.06 -3.11 8.81
C LEU A 59 -1.95 -3.45 7.61
N ASP A 60 -3.14 -3.96 7.91
CA ASP A 60 -4.25 -3.91 6.96
C ASP A 60 -4.91 -2.54 7.08
N LEU A 61 -4.89 -1.75 6.02
CA LEU A 61 -5.55 -0.45 5.99
C LEU A 61 -7.06 -0.59 6.25
N PRO A 62 -7.74 0.41 6.86
CA PRO A 62 -9.20 0.43 6.93
C PRO A 62 -9.83 0.13 5.56
N GLY A 63 -10.83 -0.75 5.54
CA GLY A 63 -11.47 -1.19 4.30
C GLY A 63 -10.81 -2.36 3.59
N PHE A 64 -9.65 -2.85 4.10
CA PHE A 64 -8.88 -3.92 3.45
C PHE A 64 -8.44 -5.00 4.44
N GLY A 65 -8.01 -6.11 3.88
CA GLY A 65 -7.51 -7.24 4.65
C GLY A 65 -8.54 -7.79 5.63
N LEU A 66 -8.15 -7.94 6.89
CA LEU A 66 -9.02 -8.33 8.00
C LEU A 66 -9.31 -7.17 8.95
N SER A 67 -8.93 -5.94 8.59
CA SER A 67 -9.39 -4.72 9.26
C SER A 67 -10.87 -4.44 8.95
N ASP A 68 -11.51 -3.60 9.76
CA ASP A 68 -12.89 -3.20 9.56
C ASP A 68 -13.07 -2.38 8.28
N SER A 69 -14.26 -2.50 7.67
CA SER A 69 -14.65 -1.78 6.45
C SER A 69 -15.86 -0.88 6.69
N PRO A 70 -15.74 0.19 7.53
CA PRO A 70 -16.85 1.08 7.80
C PRO A 70 -17.28 1.86 6.55
N LYS A 71 -18.53 2.31 6.53
CA LYS A 71 -19.05 3.14 5.44
C LYS A 71 -18.59 4.59 5.60
N ILE A 72 -17.42 4.90 5.06
CA ILE A 72 -16.78 6.22 5.12
C ILE A 72 -16.19 6.60 3.77
N ASN A 73 -15.68 7.85 3.66
CA ASN A 73 -14.90 8.28 2.50
C ASN A 73 -13.42 7.91 2.70
N TYR A 74 -12.91 6.98 1.90
CA TYR A 74 -11.54 6.47 1.97
C TYR A 74 -10.55 7.36 1.18
N SER A 75 -10.46 8.64 1.56
CA SER A 75 -9.54 9.60 0.93
C SER A 75 -8.08 9.34 1.33
N ILE A 76 -7.13 9.85 0.53
CA ILE A 76 -5.70 9.78 0.87
C ILE A 76 -5.41 10.53 2.17
N ASN A 77 -6.11 11.66 2.38
CA ASN A 77 -6.03 12.41 3.63
C ASN A 77 -6.47 11.56 4.83
N PHE A 78 -7.63 10.90 4.73
CA PHE A 78 -8.12 9.98 5.77
C PHE A 78 -7.07 8.91 6.08
N TYR A 79 -6.54 8.23 5.07
CA TYR A 79 -5.55 7.18 5.28
C TYR A 79 -4.27 7.71 5.94
N SER A 80 -3.73 8.83 5.47
CA SER A 80 -2.50 9.39 6.04
C SER A 80 -2.67 9.75 7.52
N GLU A 81 -3.77 10.40 7.90
CA GLU A 81 -4.09 10.72 9.29
C GLU A 81 -4.36 9.47 10.14
N TYR A 82 -5.02 8.48 9.56
CA TYR A 82 -5.30 7.23 10.24
C TYR A 82 -4.02 6.45 10.55
N VAL A 83 -3.10 6.35 9.59
CA VAL A 83 -1.80 5.69 9.78
C VAL A 83 -0.96 6.42 10.83
N VAL A 84 -0.99 7.75 10.88
CA VAL A 84 -0.31 8.51 11.94
C VAL A 84 -0.87 8.16 13.31
N LYS A 85 -2.21 8.13 13.46
CA LYS A 85 -2.85 7.71 14.72
C LYS A 85 -2.52 6.28 15.10
N PHE A 86 -2.47 5.38 14.11
CA PHE A 86 -2.04 4.01 14.32
C PHE A 86 -0.62 3.95 14.90
N LEU A 87 0.33 4.66 14.29
CA LEU A 87 1.72 4.71 14.76
C LEU A 87 1.80 5.22 16.21
N GLN A 88 1.08 6.29 16.54
CA GLN A 88 0.99 6.82 17.89
C GLN A 88 0.43 5.79 18.87
N THR A 89 -0.60 5.04 18.47
CA THR A 89 -1.25 4.01 19.32
C THR A 89 -0.28 2.87 19.67
N ILE A 90 0.64 2.52 18.76
CA ILE A 90 1.64 1.46 18.99
C ILE A 90 2.99 2.02 19.47
N GLY A 91 3.03 3.28 19.91
CA GLY A 91 4.20 3.92 20.51
C GLY A 91 5.32 4.22 19.51
N ILE A 92 4.97 4.59 18.28
CA ILE A 92 5.94 5.09 17.28
C ILE A 92 5.71 6.58 17.03
N ASP A 93 6.51 7.40 17.71
CA ASP A 93 6.54 8.86 17.61
C ASP A 93 7.88 9.41 17.08
N ARG A 94 8.82 8.53 16.78
CA ARG A 94 10.19 8.82 16.36
C ARG A 94 10.39 8.57 14.86
N ASN A 95 11.60 8.84 14.41
CA ASN A 95 12.02 8.61 13.01
C ASN A 95 11.61 7.23 12.49
N ILE A 96 10.91 7.23 11.35
CA ILE A 96 10.39 6.01 10.73
C ILE A 96 10.80 5.94 9.26
N SER A 97 11.03 4.72 8.78
CA SER A 97 11.10 4.42 7.36
C SER A 97 9.77 3.87 6.88
N ILE A 98 9.28 4.31 5.72
CA ILE A 98 8.02 3.82 5.13
C ILE A 98 8.31 3.10 3.81
N ILE A 99 7.73 1.94 3.62
CA ILE A 99 7.72 1.20 2.36
C ILE A 99 6.26 1.06 1.92
N GLY A 100 5.90 1.74 0.85
CA GLY A 100 4.52 1.77 0.35
C GLY A 100 4.42 1.32 -1.11
N SER A 101 3.49 0.39 -1.37
CA SER A 101 3.18 -0.07 -2.72
C SER A 101 1.91 0.58 -3.23
N SER A 102 1.91 1.07 -4.48
CA SER A 102 0.73 1.61 -5.15
C SER A 102 0.01 2.67 -4.28
N LEU A 103 -1.21 2.38 -3.81
CA LEU A 103 -1.97 3.21 -2.87
C LEU A 103 -1.17 3.50 -1.59
N GLY A 104 -0.47 2.50 -1.03
CA GLY A 104 0.38 2.67 0.14
C GLY A 104 1.54 3.63 -0.10
N GLY A 105 2.09 3.64 -1.31
CA GLY A 105 3.11 4.62 -1.71
C GLY A 105 2.55 6.05 -1.76
N GLN A 106 1.32 6.23 -2.26
CA GLN A 106 0.64 7.54 -2.26
C GLN A 106 0.34 8.01 -0.84
N ILE A 107 -0.09 7.11 0.05
CA ILE A 107 -0.31 7.42 1.48
C ILE A 107 0.99 7.83 2.16
N GLY A 108 2.07 7.06 1.98
CA GLY A 108 3.38 7.39 2.53
C GLY A 108 3.92 8.73 2.02
N ALA A 109 3.70 9.05 0.75
CA ALA A 109 4.06 10.35 0.18
C ALA A 109 3.25 11.50 0.81
N GLU A 110 1.96 11.31 1.06
CA GLU A 110 1.12 12.30 1.75
C GLU A 110 1.59 12.53 3.19
N MET A 111 1.97 11.47 3.92
CA MET A 111 2.53 11.59 5.28
C MET A 111 3.83 12.40 5.29
N VAL A 112 4.71 12.18 4.32
CA VAL A 112 5.95 12.95 4.17
C VAL A 112 5.68 14.43 3.85
N ILE A 113 4.71 14.73 2.98
CA ILE A 113 4.36 16.10 2.57
C ILE A 113 3.74 16.86 3.75
N LYS A 114 2.86 16.22 4.51
CA LYS A 114 2.23 16.83 5.69
C LYS A 114 3.18 17.00 6.87
N ASN A 115 4.28 16.26 6.88
CA ASN A 115 5.29 16.25 7.93
C ASN A 115 4.70 16.07 9.35
N ASN A 116 3.66 15.24 9.45
CA ASN A 116 2.95 14.96 10.71
C ASN A 116 3.51 13.75 11.47
N VAL A 117 4.56 13.13 10.93
CA VAL A 117 5.43 12.14 11.58
C VAL A 117 6.82 12.25 10.94
N PRO A 118 7.94 12.10 11.69
CA PRO A 118 9.27 12.24 11.14
C PRO A 118 9.68 11.05 10.28
N VAL A 119 9.33 11.09 8.99
CA VAL A 119 9.72 10.07 8.00
C VAL A 119 11.12 10.39 7.48
N THR A 120 12.08 9.50 7.73
CA THR A 120 13.46 9.66 7.27
C THR A 120 13.74 9.06 5.90
N LYS A 121 13.07 7.95 5.60
CA LYS A 121 13.19 7.24 4.32
C LYS A 121 11.80 6.84 3.82
N LEU A 122 11.55 7.06 2.54
CA LEU A 122 10.32 6.65 1.87
C LEU A 122 10.67 5.80 0.64
N VAL A 123 10.22 4.55 0.65
CA VAL A 123 10.30 3.65 -0.51
C VAL A 123 8.95 3.60 -1.19
N LEU A 124 8.91 4.01 -2.44
CA LEU A 124 7.74 4.05 -3.30
C LEU A 124 7.82 2.91 -4.31
N ILE A 125 6.95 1.91 -4.21
CA ILE A 125 6.89 0.80 -5.17
C ILE A 125 5.70 1.04 -6.09
N SER A 126 5.97 1.38 -7.37
CA SER A 126 4.96 1.73 -8.38
C SER A 126 3.81 2.57 -7.80
N PRO A 127 4.08 3.78 -7.23
CA PRO A 127 3.11 4.51 -6.44
C PRO A 127 1.91 4.99 -7.25
N ALA A 128 0.72 4.93 -6.67
CA ALA A 128 -0.46 5.63 -7.17
C ALA A 128 -0.30 7.16 -7.02
N GLY A 129 -1.23 7.95 -7.56
CA GLY A 129 -1.19 9.42 -7.45
C GLY A 129 -0.21 10.11 -8.41
N VAL A 130 0.52 9.37 -9.25
CA VAL A 130 1.38 9.89 -10.32
C VAL A 130 0.67 9.93 -11.67
N PRO A 131 -0.17 8.93 -12.04
CA PRO A 131 -0.94 8.93 -13.29
C PRO A 131 -1.84 10.16 -13.45
N PRO A 132 -2.39 10.41 -14.66
CA PRO A 132 -3.34 11.49 -14.88
C PRO A 132 -4.56 11.36 -13.95
N ARG A 133 -5.16 12.50 -13.60
CA ARG A 133 -6.27 12.61 -12.63
C ARG A 133 -7.52 11.80 -12.98
N SER A 134 -7.65 11.31 -14.20
CA SER A 134 -8.79 10.52 -14.64
C SER A 134 -8.32 9.14 -15.08
N PHE A 135 -8.80 8.11 -14.38
CA PHE A 135 -8.70 6.72 -14.81
C PHE A 135 -9.82 6.32 -15.78
N LYS A 136 -10.78 7.22 -16.06
CA LYS A 136 -11.92 6.91 -16.92
C LYS A 136 -11.44 6.43 -18.29
N GLY A 137 -11.87 5.25 -18.70
CA GLY A 137 -11.49 4.63 -19.98
C GLY A 137 -10.07 4.01 -20.03
N THR A 138 -9.28 4.10 -18.94
CA THR A 138 -7.93 3.53 -18.94
C THR A 138 -7.94 1.99 -18.77
N PRO A 139 -6.93 1.28 -19.31
CA PRO A 139 -6.76 -0.15 -19.05
C PRO A 139 -6.67 -0.46 -17.54
N THR A 140 -6.00 0.37 -16.76
CA THR A 140 -5.86 0.23 -15.30
C THR A 140 -7.23 0.20 -14.62
N LEU A 141 -8.14 1.13 -14.94
CA LEU A 141 -9.48 1.12 -14.36
C LEU A 141 -10.23 -0.17 -14.72
N ARG A 142 -10.17 -0.60 -15.99
CA ARG A 142 -10.83 -1.84 -16.42
C ARG A 142 -10.32 -3.06 -15.64
N ARG A 143 -9.01 -3.14 -15.37
CA ARG A 143 -8.41 -4.21 -14.57
C ARG A 143 -8.90 -4.21 -13.13
N TYR A 144 -8.99 -3.06 -12.47
CA TYR A 144 -9.56 -2.96 -11.12
C TYR A 144 -11.04 -3.35 -11.10
N LEU A 145 -11.81 -2.93 -12.10
CA LEU A 145 -13.24 -3.29 -12.18
C LEU A 145 -13.42 -4.79 -12.41
N SER A 146 -12.60 -5.44 -13.23
CA SER A 146 -12.68 -6.90 -13.42
C SER A 146 -12.43 -7.66 -12.13
N ILE A 147 -11.45 -7.24 -11.30
CA ILE A 147 -11.22 -7.82 -9.97
C ILE A 147 -12.48 -7.73 -9.09
N LEU A 148 -13.12 -6.56 -9.06
CA LEU A 148 -14.33 -6.32 -8.24
C LEU A 148 -15.56 -7.10 -8.74
N GLN A 149 -15.63 -7.36 -10.05
CA GLN A 149 -16.75 -8.03 -10.71
C GLN A 149 -16.62 -9.54 -10.73
N ALA A 150 -15.47 -10.10 -10.35
CA ALA A 150 -15.27 -11.54 -10.29
C ALA A 150 -16.33 -12.21 -9.40
N LYS A 151 -17.02 -13.21 -9.98
CA LYS A 151 -18.14 -13.92 -9.35
C LYS A 151 -17.72 -15.23 -8.68
N SER A 152 -16.54 -15.74 -9.06
CA SER A 152 -15.98 -16.98 -8.52
C SER A 152 -14.49 -16.85 -8.22
N PHE A 153 -13.99 -17.76 -7.39
CA PHE A 153 -12.56 -17.88 -7.11
C PHE A 153 -11.74 -18.10 -8.39
N GLU A 154 -12.19 -18.99 -9.26
CA GLU A 154 -11.48 -19.29 -10.52
C GLU A 154 -11.43 -18.09 -11.46
N GLU A 155 -12.52 -17.34 -11.57
CA GLU A 155 -12.55 -16.12 -12.37
C GLU A 155 -11.55 -15.07 -11.81
N LEU A 156 -11.57 -14.85 -10.50
CA LEU A 156 -10.60 -13.93 -9.87
C LEU A 156 -9.16 -14.38 -10.08
N LYS A 157 -8.87 -15.67 -9.88
CA LYS A 157 -7.54 -16.23 -10.07
C LYS A 157 -7.04 -16.02 -11.50
N ASN A 158 -7.88 -16.27 -12.51
CA ASN A 158 -7.55 -16.03 -13.92
C ASN A 158 -7.25 -14.55 -14.21
N ILE A 159 -8.06 -13.64 -13.64
CA ILE A 159 -7.82 -12.19 -13.74
C ILE A 159 -6.48 -11.84 -13.11
N LEU A 160 -6.20 -12.26 -11.89
CA LEU A 160 -4.95 -11.97 -11.19
C LEU A 160 -3.74 -12.53 -11.95
N THR A 161 -3.84 -13.75 -12.49
CA THR A 161 -2.78 -14.38 -13.29
C THR A 161 -2.51 -13.59 -14.58
N SER A 162 -3.55 -13.06 -15.23
CA SER A 162 -3.39 -12.21 -16.43
C SER A 162 -2.70 -10.86 -16.14
N LEU A 163 -2.72 -10.42 -14.89
CA LEU A 163 -2.12 -9.17 -14.44
C LEU A 163 -0.70 -9.36 -13.89
N ALA A 164 -0.37 -10.55 -13.42
CA ALA A 164 0.95 -10.93 -12.94
C ALA A 164 1.83 -11.45 -14.08
N ASP A 165 3.15 -11.44 -13.86
CA ASP A 165 4.12 -12.07 -14.77
C ASP A 165 4.41 -13.51 -14.32
N GLY A 166 3.35 -14.34 -14.28
CA GLY A 166 3.44 -15.74 -13.88
C GLY A 166 2.22 -16.22 -13.08
N PRO A 167 2.17 -17.51 -12.74
CA PRO A 167 1.04 -18.10 -12.07
C PRO A 167 0.87 -17.53 -10.65
N VAL A 168 -0.34 -17.08 -10.35
CA VAL A 168 -0.73 -16.63 -9.02
C VAL A 168 -1.04 -17.83 -8.14
N LYS A 169 -0.44 -17.91 -6.94
CA LYS A 169 -0.69 -18.99 -5.99
C LYS A 169 -2.15 -18.97 -5.54
N ASP A 170 -2.77 -20.15 -5.47
CA ASP A 170 -4.17 -20.33 -5.02
C ASP A 170 -4.41 -19.71 -3.65
N SER A 171 -3.47 -19.89 -2.72
CA SER A 171 -3.58 -19.32 -1.38
C SER A 171 -3.69 -17.78 -1.39
N TYR A 172 -2.98 -17.11 -2.31
CA TYR A 172 -3.05 -15.66 -2.44
C TYR A 172 -4.36 -15.21 -3.10
N ALA A 173 -4.77 -15.86 -4.19
CA ALA A 173 -6.03 -15.57 -4.87
C ALA A 173 -7.24 -15.83 -3.95
N LYS A 174 -7.20 -16.91 -3.15
CA LYS A 174 -8.23 -17.25 -2.17
C LYS A 174 -8.38 -16.16 -1.11
N ILE A 175 -7.28 -15.68 -0.57
CA ILE A 175 -7.27 -14.58 0.41
C ILE A 175 -7.94 -13.34 -0.17
N ILE A 176 -7.62 -12.95 -1.40
CA ILE A 176 -8.23 -11.78 -2.04
C ILE A 176 -9.73 -12.01 -2.26
N PHE A 177 -10.12 -13.19 -2.75
CA PHE A 177 -11.52 -13.53 -3.02
C PHE A 177 -12.38 -13.48 -1.75
N GLU A 178 -11.95 -14.16 -0.69
CA GLU A 178 -12.64 -14.17 0.60
C GLU A 178 -12.80 -12.75 1.19
N ARG A 179 -11.79 -11.90 1.00
CA ARG A 179 -11.84 -10.51 1.46
C ARG A 179 -12.82 -9.66 0.68
N LEU A 180 -12.92 -9.84 -0.62
CA LEU A 180 -13.90 -9.13 -1.45
C LEU A 180 -15.35 -9.51 -1.13
N LEU A 181 -15.57 -10.66 -0.49
CA LEU A 181 -16.89 -11.09 -0.02
C LEU A 181 -17.28 -10.49 1.35
N ARG A 182 -16.35 -9.85 2.06
CA ARG A 182 -16.66 -9.25 3.36
C ARG A 182 -17.58 -8.03 3.20
N PRO A 183 -18.50 -7.79 4.15
CA PRO A 183 -19.36 -6.61 4.14
C PRO A 183 -18.53 -5.31 4.06
N GLY A 184 -18.90 -4.40 3.17
CA GLY A 184 -18.25 -3.10 2.97
C GLY A 184 -16.92 -3.14 2.19
N ALA A 185 -16.35 -4.30 1.90
CA ALA A 185 -15.03 -4.40 1.25
C ALA A 185 -15.03 -3.87 -0.19
N LYS A 186 -16.05 -4.17 -0.98
CA LYS A 186 -16.17 -3.66 -2.36
C LYS A 186 -16.40 -2.16 -2.39
N GLU A 187 -17.24 -1.65 -1.50
CA GLU A 187 -17.51 -0.22 -1.33
C GLU A 187 -16.23 0.54 -0.93
N ALA A 188 -15.50 0.01 0.04
CA ALA A 188 -14.21 0.57 0.46
C ALA A 188 -13.21 0.60 -0.69
N PHE A 189 -13.10 -0.49 -1.46
CA PHE A 189 -12.23 -0.56 -2.63
C PHE A 189 -12.59 0.51 -3.67
N VAL A 190 -13.87 0.63 -4.03
CA VAL A 190 -14.34 1.63 -5.01
C VAL A 190 -14.09 3.05 -4.51
N SER A 191 -14.37 3.33 -3.24
CA SER A 191 -14.12 4.63 -2.62
C SER A 191 -12.64 4.97 -2.65
N ALA A 192 -11.75 4.08 -2.18
CA ALA A 192 -10.32 4.29 -2.18
C ALA A 192 -9.74 4.49 -3.59
N LEU A 193 -10.19 3.70 -4.58
CA LEU A 193 -9.79 3.86 -5.98
C LEU A 193 -10.17 5.24 -6.53
N LYS A 194 -11.41 5.67 -6.30
CA LYS A 194 -11.93 6.96 -6.74
C LYS A 194 -11.16 8.12 -6.09
N GLU A 195 -10.98 8.08 -4.79
CA GLU A 195 -10.29 9.13 -4.04
C GLU A 195 -8.80 9.18 -4.34
N SER A 196 -8.12 8.04 -4.49
CA SER A 196 -6.74 7.97 -4.94
C SER A 196 -6.55 8.63 -6.31
N SER A 197 -7.49 8.43 -7.24
CA SER A 197 -7.43 9.04 -8.58
C SER A 197 -7.68 10.55 -8.59
N ARG A 198 -8.43 11.06 -7.60
CA ARG A 198 -8.78 12.49 -7.47
C ARG A 198 -7.76 13.30 -6.70
N ALA A 199 -6.97 12.63 -5.86
CA ALA A 199 -5.98 13.29 -5.03
C ALA A 199 -4.96 14.08 -5.87
N LEU A 200 -4.46 15.17 -5.31
CA LEU A 200 -3.43 15.96 -5.94
C LEU A 200 -2.16 15.14 -6.16
N ARG A 201 -1.48 15.42 -7.27
CA ARG A 201 -0.19 14.78 -7.55
C ARG A 201 0.85 15.21 -6.52
N PHE A 202 1.34 14.26 -5.76
CA PHE A 202 2.32 14.51 -4.71
C PHE A 202 3.73 14.82 -5.23
N THR A 203 4.03 14.49 -6.49
CA THR A 203 5.40 14.53 -7.05
C THR A 203 6.07 15.91 -7.03
N LYS A 204 5.31 17.01 -7.07
CA LYS A 204 5.87 18.35 -6.94
C LYS A 204 6.23 18.72 -5.50
N ASN A 205 5.45 18.26 -4.53
CA ASN A 205 5.60 18.65 -3.13
C ASN A 205 6.61 17.77 -2.40
N ILE A 206 6.70 16.50 -2.76
CA ILE A 206 7.57 15.53 -2.09
C ILE A 206 9.07 15.88 -2.22
N ARG A 207 9.49 16.54 -3.30
CA ARG A 207 10.88 16.97 -3.48
C ARG A 207 11.33 18.06 -2.50
N LYS A 208 10.39 18.69 -1.79
CA LYS A 208 10.71 19.69 -0.75
C LYS A 208 10.94 19.04 0.61
N SER A 209 10.70 17.73 0.74
CA SER A 209 10.89 17.01 1.99
C SER A 209 12.35 16.69 2.25
N SER A 210 12.71 16.56 3.52
CA SER A 210 14.04 16.09 3.96
C SER A 210 14.19 14.56 3.86
N ALA A 211 13.12 13.82 3.63
CA ALA A 211 13.15 12.37 3.52
C ALA A 211 13.98 11.91 2.31
N LYS A 212 14.78 10.85 2.50
CA LYS A 212 15.43 10.15 1.38
C LYS A 212 14.39 9.30 0.66
N ILE A 213 14.21 9.54 -0.63
CA ILE A 213 13.19 8.88 -1.43
C ILE A 213 13.82 7.82 -2.34
N PHE A 214 13.27 6.62 -2.32
CA PHE A 214 13.63 5.52 -3.20
C PHE A 214 12.40 5.13 -4.00
N VAL A 215 12.52 5.03 -5.31
CA VAL A 215 11.44 4.63 -6.22
C VAL A 215 11.83 3.33 -6.89
N LEU A 216 11.02 2.29 -6.66
CA LEU A 216 11.13 1.00 -7.31
C LEU A 216 9.98 0.87 -8.32
N TRP A 217 10.30 0.39 -9.52
CA TRP A 217 9.27 0.22 -10.55
C TRP A 217 9.58 -0.98 -11.43
N GLY A 218 8.59 -1.83 -11.65
CA GLY A 218 8.69 -2.91 -12.63
C GLY A 218 8.67 -2.36 -14.06
N ARG A 219 9.57 -2.85 -14.91
CA ARG A 219 9.62 -2.43 -16.32
C ARG A 219 8.30 -2.73 -17.03
N GLU A 220 7.73 -3.88 -16.77
CA GLU A 220 6.52 -4.38 -17.40
C GLU A 220 5.26 -4.22 -16.53
N ASP A 221 5.26 -3.25 -15.60
CA ASP A 221 4.10 -3.01 -14.74
C ASP A 221 2.84 -2.72 -15.56
N LYS A 222 1.93 -3.70 -15.56
CA LYS A 222 0.65 -3.63 -16.29
C LYS A 222 -0.39 -2.78 -15.59
N MET A 223 -0.24 -2.55 -14.27
CA MET A 223 -1.19 -1.76 -13.49
C MET A 223 -0.86 -0.28 -13.54
N ILE A 224 0.38 0.09 -13.27
CA ILE A 224 0.87 1.47 -13.34
C ILE A 224 2.10 1.51 -14.25
N PRO A 225 1.94 1.75 -15.55
CA PRO A 225 3.02 1.68 -16.53
C PRO A 225 4.25 2.52 -16.17
N LEU A 226 5.45 1.99 -16.44
CA LEU A 226 6.75 2.60 -16.12
C LEU A 226 6.89 4.07 -16.62
N LYS A 227 6.21 4.46 -17.70
CA LYS A 227 6.22 5.85 -18.18
C LYS A 227 5.87 6.89 -17.12
N PHE A 228 5.16 6.50 -16.05
CA PHE A 228 4.80 7.38 -14.94
C PHE A 228 5.94 7.62 -13.93
N ILE A 229 7.10 6.98 -14.10
CA ILE A 229 8.30 7.25 -13.30
C ILE A 229 8.93 8.64 -13.59
N ARG A 230 8.64 9.22 -14.76
CA ARG A 230 9.27 10.47 -15.25
C ARG A 230 9.32 11.63 -14.24
N PRO A 231 8.29 11.90 -13.41
CA PRO A 231 8.35 12.99 -12.45
C PRO A 231 9.43 12.83 -11.37
N PHE A 232 9.94 11.62 -11.15
CA PHE A 232 10.98 11.32 -10.16
C PHE A 232 12.39 11.44 -10.71
N VAL A 233 12.60 11.28 -12.01
CA VAL A 233 13.92 11.23 -12.67
C VAL A 233 14.75 12.50 -12.42
N ARG A 234 14.10 13.64 -12.20
CA ARG A 234 14.77 14.95 -12.02
C ARG A 234 14.77 15.44 -10.57
N GLN A 235 14.54 14.54 -9.60
CA GLN A 235 14.50 14.91 -8.19
C GLN A 235 15.81 14.52 -7.50
N SER A 236 16.52 15.50 -6.93
CA SER A 236 17.84 15.31 -6.31
C SER A 236 17.82 14.42 -5.07
N ASN A 237 16.70 14.39 -4.33
CA ASN A 237 16.51 13.54 -3.14
C ASN A 237 15.95 12.16 -3.47
N CYS A 238 15.87 11.77 -4.76
CA CYS A 238 15.24 10.55 -5.22
C CYS A 238 16.27 9.61 -5.87
N ARG A 239 16.28 8.35 -5.43
CA ARG A 239 16.99 7.26 -6.11
C ARG A 239 15.98 6.34 -6.78
N ILE A 240 16.26 5.91 -8.00
CA ILE A 240 15.36 5.09 -8.81
C ILE A 240 16.02 3.74 -9.08
N LEU A 241 15.23 2.68 -8.92
CA LEU A 241 15.56 1.32 -9.31
C LEU A 241 14.45 0.77 -10.19
N ILE A 242 14.78 0.34 -11.39
CA ILE A 242 13.87 -0.37 -12.31
C ILE A 242 14.14 -1.85 -12.17
N ILE A 243 13.09 -2.62 -11.93
CA ILE A 243 13.14 -4.08 -11.86
C ILE A 243 12.79 -4.63 -13.23
N GLU A 244 13.68 -5.42 -13.81
CA GLU A 244 13.56 -5.89 -15.20
C GLU A 244 12.51 -7.02 -15.35
N HIS A 245 12.31 -7.82 -14.28
CA HIS A 245 11.39 -8.97 -14.25
C HIS A 245 10.60 -9.05 -12.95
#